data_e136fe5711619b828daf9c1edda69f3c
#
_entry.id   e136fe5711619b828daf9c1edda69f3c
#
_cell.length_a   1.000
_cell.length_b   1.000
_cell.length_c   1.000
_cell.angle_alpha   90.00
_cell.angle_beta   90.00
_cell.angle_gamma   90.00
#
_symmetry.space_group_name_H-M   'P 1'
#
loop_
_entity.id
_entity.type
_entity.pdbx_description
1 polymer ?
#
loop_
_entity_poly.entity_id
_entity_poly.type
_entity_poly.pdbx_seq_one_letter_code
_entity_poly.pdbx_strand_id
1 'polypeptide(L)'
;MTAMSTSSPTMPSFSPAVFRRVVRANATYDILVTAPFATPWTFAWNWRQLSDMNVRFGGAALAPFDTFPLLVASLLGSLVLVWSALRLATPDMRLGRYDGVARLLFSTWMAWALHRTGAPLLWLFLVPEFAWGVVQWWRVDRAA
;
A
#
# COMPACT_ATOMS: atom_id res chain seq x y z
N MET A 1 26.53 -48.80 2.23
CA MET A 1 26.29 -47.58 1.44
C MET A 1 25.18 -46.80 2.12
N THR A 2 25.51 -45.79 2.92
CA THR A 2 24.57 -44.97 3.67
C THR A 2 24.16 -43.82 2.78
N ALA A 3 22.90 -43.76 2.35
CA ALA A 3 22.40 -42.66 1.54
C ALA A 3 22.32 -41.39 2.42
N MET A 4 23.16 -40.42 2.12
CA MET A 4 23.05 -39.09 2.69
C MET A 4 21.77 -38.42 2.14
N SER A 5 20.76 -38.33 2.99
CA SER A 5 19.55 -37.53 2.72
C SER A 5 19.96 -36.03 2.73
N THR A 6 20.10 -35.46 1.54
CA THR A 6 20.27 -33.99 1.38
C THR A 6 18.92 -33.34 1.60
N SER A 7 18.66 -32.86 2.81
CA SER A 7 17.53 -31.99 3.08
C SER A 7 17.76 -30.65 2.37
N SER A 8 17.05 -30.40 1.28
CA SER A 8 17.04 -29.08 0.63
C SER A 8 16.52 -28.03 1.62
N PRO A 9 17.18 -26.86 1.72
CA PRO A 9 16.70 -25.79 2.60
C PRO A 9 15.30 -25.36 2.15
N THR A 10 14.30 -25.61 2.99
CA THR A 10 12.94 -25.12 2.76
C THR A 10 12.94 -23.59 2.94
N MET A 11 12.62 -22.84 1.87
CA MET A 11 12.47 -21.40 1.97
C MET A 11 11.33 -21.07 2.94
N PRO A 12 11.51 -20.02 3.79
CA PRO A 12 10.46 -19.60 4.72
C PRO A 12 9.19 -19.24 3.97
N SER A 13 8.07 -19.74 4.45
CA SER A 13 6.74 -19.53 3.88
C SER A 13 5.74 -19.13 4.97
N PHE A 14 4.68 -18.43 4.61
CA PHE A 14 3.61 -18.08 5.53
C PHE A 14 2.59 -19.25 5.63
N SER A 15 2.07 -19.50 6.82
CA SER A 15 0.86 -20.28 6.94
C SER A 15 -0.35 -19.49 6.40
N PRO A 16 -1.43 -20.13 5.94
CA PRO A 16 -2.65 -19.44 5.51
C PRO A 16 -3.24 -18.50 6.57
N ALA A 17 -3.09 -18.87 7.85
CA ALA A 17 -3.55 -18.03 8.96
C ALA A 17 -2.71 -16.74 9.10
N VAL A 18 -1.39 -16.84 8.97
CA VAL A 18 -0.49 -15.68 8.98
C VAL A 18 -0.78 -14.78 7.80
N PHE A 19 -0.95 -15.34 6.61
CA PHE A 19 -1.27 -14.54 5.43
C PHE A 19 -2.59 -13.75 5.57
N ARG A 20 -3.64 -14.35 6.13
CA ARG A 20 -4.89 -13.63 6.43
C ARG A 20 -4.68 -12.47 7.41
N ARG A 21 -3.79 -12.61 8.41
CA ARG A 21 -3.42 -11.50 9.30
C ARG A 21 -2.70 -10.39 8.54
N VAL A 22 -1.81 -10.74 7.63
CA VAL A 22 -1.14 -9.77 6.73
C VAL A 22 -2.16 -8.99 5.92
N VAL A 23 -3.13 -9.67 5.29
CA VAL A 23 -4.19 -9.00 4.51
C VAL A 23 -5.00 -8.02 5.38
N ARG A 24 -5.37 -8.42 6.61
CA ARG A 24 -6.10 -7.54 7.54
C ARG A 24 -5.25 -6.35 8.00
N ALA A 25 -4.01 -6.57 8.40
CA ALA A 25 -3.12 -5.50 8.86
C ALA A 25 -2.90 -4.46 7.75
N ASN A 26 -2.69 -4.94 6.53
CA ASN A 26 -2.56 -4.12 5.36
C ASN A 26 -3.84 -3.32 5.06
N ALA A 27 -5.02 -3.95 5.09
CA ALA A 27 -6.29 -3.27 4.89
C ALA A 27 -6.56 -2.19 5.97
N THR A 28 -6.16 -2.46 7.23
CA THR A 28 -6.24 -1.45 8.30
C THR A 28 -5.31 -0.27 8.02
N TYR A 29 -4.08 -0.54 7.59
CA TYR A 29 -3.14 0.49 7.18
C TYR A 29 -3.74 1.38 6.07
N ASP A 30 -4.34 0.79 5.04
CA ASP A 30 -4.96 1.54 3.94
C ASP A 30 -6.10 2.44 4.43
N ILE A 31 -6.96 1.95 5.31
CA ILE A 31 -8.03 2.77 5.87
C ILE A 31 -7.44 3.99 6.57
N LEU A 32 -6.43 3.81 7.41
CA LEU A 32 -5.83 4.90 8.17
C LEU A 32 -5.16 5.94 7.26
N VAL A 33 -4.44 5.48 6.24
CA VAL A 33 -3.73 6.36 5.32
C VAL A 33 -4.67 7.04 4.32
N THR A 34 -5.72 6.33 3.87
CA THR A 34 -6.56 6.78 2.76
C THR A 34 -7.83 7.49 3.20
N ALA A 35 -8.32 7.28 4.44
CA ALA A 35 -9.52 7.95 4.93
C ALA A 35 -9.53 9.47 4.74
N PRO A 36 -8.42 10.21 4.96
CA PRO A 36 -8.38 11.64 4.71
C PRO A 36 -8.60 12.05 3.25
N PHE A 37 -8.44 11.12 2.31
CA PHE A 37 -8.61 11.39 0.87
C PHE A 37 -10.04 11.16 0.38
N ALA A 38 -10.91 10.55 1.20
CA ALA A 38 -12.25 10.14 0.78
C ALA A 38 -13.25 11.29 0.65
N THR A 39 -12.96 12.47 1.21
CA THR A 39 -13.84 13.65 1.07
C THR A 39 -13.04 14.90 0.70
N PRO A 40 -13.64 15.86 -0.04
CA PRO A 40 -12.95 17.09 -0.41
C PRO A 40 -12.43 17.90 0.78
N TRP A 41 -13.16 17.91 1.88
CA TRP A 41 -12.82 18.71 3.07
C TRP A 41 -11.64 18.11 3.83
N THR A 42 -11.68 16.81 4.12
CA THR A 42 -10.59 16.08 4.79
C THR A 42 -9.35 16.05 3.90
N PHE A 43 -9.54 15.92 2.58
CA PHE A 43 -8.44 16.01 1.62
C PHE A 43 -7.75 17.37 1.68
N ALA A 44 -8.50 18.48 1.61
CA ALA A 44 -7.93 19.82 1.62
C ALA A 44 -7.14 20.13 2.89
N TRP A 45 -7.61 19.62 4.04
CA TRP A 45 -6.86 19.72 5.30
C TRP A 45 -5.58 18.86 5.26
N ASN A 46 -5.71 17.59 4.87
CA ASN A 46 -4.58 16.67 4.82
C ASN A 46 -3.52 17.12 3.81
N TRP A 47 -3.94 17.65 2.66
CA TRP A 47 -3.03 18.14 1.63
C TRP A 47 -2.13 19.27 2.12
N ARG A 48 -2.67 20.18 2.94
CA ARG A 48 -1.87 21.21 3.60
C ARG A 48 -0.82 20.62 4.54
N GLN A 49 -1.19 19.64 5.35
CA GLN A 49 -0.25 18.95 6.25
C GLN A 49 0.85 18.23 5.45
N LEU A 50 0.50 17.59 4.35
CA LEU A 50 1.46 16.92 3.46
C LEU A 50 2.39 17.94 2.79
N SER A 51 1.87 19.09 2.38
CA SER A 51 2.68 20.18 1.81
C SER A 51 3.70 20.71 2.83
N ASP A 52 3.26 20.99 4.05
CA ASP A 52 4.13 21.45 5.13
C ASP A 52 5.20 20.40 5.48
N MET A 53 4.82 19.15 5.49
CA MET A 53 5.76 18.03 5.71
C MET A 53 6.79 17.94 4.58
N ASN A 54 6.37 18.10 3.32
CA ASN A 54 7.27 18.08 2.18
C ASN A 54 8.32 19.19 2.28
N VAL A 55 7.90 20.40 2.68
CA VAL A 55 8.81 21.53 2.91
C VAL A 55 9.79 21.24 4.05
N ARG A 56 9.33 20.66 5.16
CA ARG A 56 10.20 20.26 6.28
C ARG A 56 11.24 19.21 5.87
N PHE A 57 10.93 18.36 4.91
CA PHE A 57 11.88 17.39 4.34
C PHE A 57 12.79 17.97 3.25
N GLY A 58 12.74 19.29 3.03
CA GLY A 58 13.57 19.99 2.04
C GLY A 58 12.99 20.04 0.63
N GLY A 59 11.73 19.66 0.43
CA GLY A 59 11.01 19.80 -0.83
C GLY A 59 10.33 21.15 -0.99
N ALA A 60 9.74 21.40 -2.17
CA ALA A 60 8.91 22.58 -2.42
C ALA A 60 7.50 22.38 -1.85
N ALA A 61 6.78 23.47 -1.60
CA ALA A 61 5.36 23.40 -1.29
C ALA A 61 4.58 22.72 -2.43
N LEU A 62 3.64 21.85 -2.07
CA LEU A 62 2.82 21.14 -3.05
C LEU A 62 1.82 22.11 -3.67
N ALA A 63 1.60 21.99 -4.99
CA ALA A 63 0.61 22.80 -5.69
C ALA A 63 -0.81 22.54 -5.14
N PRO A 64 -1.68 23.55 -5.09
CA PRO A 64 -3.08 23.34 -4.72
C PRO A 64 -3.79 22.46 -5.74
N PHE A 65 -4.82 21.76 -5.28
CA PHE A 65 -5.67 20.93 -6.15
C PHE A 65 -6.84 21.76 -6.67
N ASP A 66 -7.06 21.70 -7.98
CA ASP A 66 -8.28 22.15 -8.61
C ASP A 66 -9.43 21.18 -8.38
N THR A 67 -10.65 21.59 -8.71
CA THR A 67 -11.87 20.80 -8.46
C THR A 67 -11.84 19.40 -9.10
N PHE A 68 -11.36 19.27 -10.34
CA PHE A 68 -11.33 17.96 -11.01
C PHE A 68 -10.28 17.00 -10.44
N PRO A 69 -9.03 17.38 -10.25
CA PRO A 69 -8.06 16.53 -9.53
C PRO A 69 -8.53 16.16 -8.12
N LEU A 70 -9.18 17.10 -7.41
CA LEU A 70 -9.75 16.84 -6.09
C LEU A 70 -10.87 15.79 -6.15
N LEU A 71 -11.78 15.89 -7.13
CA LEU A 71 -12.82 14.89 -7.36
C LEU A 71 -12.21 13.51 -7.62
N VAL A 72 -11.23 13.41 -8.53
CA VAL A 72 -10.56 12.14 -8.85
C VAL A 72 -9.91 11.54 -7.60
N ALA A 73 -9.21 12.35 -6.80
CA ALA A 73 -8.59 11.90 -5.56
C ALA A 73 -9.62 11.39 -4.56
N SER A 74 -10.77 12.08 -4.41
CA SER A 74 -11.84 11.66 -3.49
C SER A 74 -12.53 10.38 -3.95
N LEU A 75 -12.74 10.19 -5.25
CA LEU A 75 -13.30 8.94 -5.79
C LEU A 75 -12.34 7.77 -5.56
N LEU A 76 -11.03 7.96 -5.82
CA LEU A 76 -10.02 6.94 -5.56
C LEU A 76 -9.92 6.62 -4.06
N GLY A 77 -9.92 7.64 -3.19
CA GLY A 77 -9.91 7.45 -1.75
C GLY A 77 -11.11 6.64 -1.27
N SER A 78 -12.31 6.98 -1.76
CA SER A 78 -13.55 6.23 -1.46
C SER A 78 -13.47 4.77 -1.95
N LEU A 79 -12.95 4.54 -3.15
CA LEU A 79 -12.76 3.19 -3.70
C LEU A 79 -11.81 2.36 -2.84
N VAL A 80 -10.67 2.94 -2.41
CA VAL A 80 -9.71 2.24 -1.55
C VAL A 80 -10.33 1.92 -0.18
N LEU A 81 -11.16 2.78 0.39
CA LEU A 81 -11.87 2.48 1.64
C LEU A 81 -12.81 1.29 1.49
N VAL A 82 -13.62 1.25 0.43
CA VAL A 82 -14.52 0.12 0.15
C VAL A 82 -13.72 -1.17 -0.09
N TRP A 83 -12.64 -1.09 -0.86
CA TRP A 83 -11.73 -2.22 -1.09
C TRP A 83 -11.10 -2.74 0.20
N SER A 84 -10.68 -1.84 1.08
CA SER A 84 -10.08 -2.19 2.37
C SER A 84 -11.11 -2.80 3.33
N ALA A 85 -12.34 -2.27 3.36
CA ALA A 85 -13.43 -2.85 4.13
C ALA A 85 -13.75 -4.28 3.68
N LEU A 86 -13.76 -4.55 2.36
CA LEU A 86 -13.93 -5.90 1.82
C LEU A 86 -12.83 -6.85 2.30
N ARG A 87 -11.57 -6.42 2.28
CA ARG A 87 -10.44 -7.25 2.74
C ARG A 87 -10.45 -7.49 4.25
N LEU A 88 -10.98 -6.56 5.03
CA LEU A 88 -11.19 -6.77 6.47
C LEU A 88 -12.29 -7.80 6.74
N ALA A 89 -13.42 -7.69 6.03
CA ALA A 89 -14.55 -8.59 6.18
C ALA A 89 -14.23 -10.01 5.68
N THR A 90 -13.59 -10.10 4.52
CA THR A 90 -13.26 -11.38 3.85
C THR A 90 -11.77 -11.47 3.51
N PRO A 91 -10.89 -11.70 4.50
CA PRO A 91 -9.46 -11.80 4.26
C PRO A 91 -9.12 -13.09 3.51
N ASP A 92 -9.11 -13.01 2.19
CA ASP A 92 -8.80 -14.10 1.29
C ASP A 92 -7.41 -13.92 0.65
N MET A 93 -6.78 -15.04 0.31
CA MET A 93 -5.49 -15.08 -0.37
C MET A 93 -5.56 -14.41 -1.75
N ARG A 94 -6.63 -14.60 -2.49
CA ARG A 94 -6.82 -14.00 -3.82
C ARG A 94 -6.88 -12.47 -3.72
N LEU A 95 -7.68 -11.95 -2.77
CA LEU A 95 -7.78 -10.51 -2.55
C LEU A 95 -6.44 -9.91 -2.16
N GLY A 96 -5.66 -10.59 -1.30
CA GLY A 96 -4.30 -10.18 -0.96
C GLY A 96 -3.36 -10.13 -2.16
N ARG A 97 -3.48 -11.09 -3.10
CA ARG A 97 -2.66 -11.10 -4.33
C ARG A 97 -3.04 -9.97 -5.29
N TYR A 98 -4.33 -9.71 -5.50
CA TYR A 98 -4.79 -8.56 -6.29
C TYR A 98 -4.34 -7.24 -5.69
N ASP A 99 -4.42 -7.12 -4.37
CA ASP A 99 -3.91 -5.94 -3.67
C ASP A 99 -2.39 -5.78 -3.85
N GLY A 100 -1.63 -6.85 -3.79
CA GLY A 100 -0.20 -6.84 -4.08
C GLY A 100 0.12 -6.34 -5.50
N VAL A 101 -0.69 -6.66 -6.51
CA VAL A 101 -0.55 -6.09 -7.87
C VAL A 101 -0.83 -4.59 -7.85
N ALA A 102 -1.92 -4.15 -7.19
CA ALA A 102 -2.25 -2.73 -7.09
C ALA A 102 -1.11 -1.93 -6.45
N ARG A 103 -0.47 -2.47 -5.40
CA ARG A 103 0.67 -1.84 -4.73
C ARG A 103 1.91 -1.70 -5.59
N LEU A 104 2.19 -2.69 -6.42
CA LEU A 104 3.30 -2.57 -7.39
C LEU A 104 3.02 -1.45 -8.40
N LEU A 105 1.78 -1.32 -8.87
CA LEU A 105 1.37 -0.22 -9.75
C LEU A 105 1.47 1.13 -9.02
N PHE A 106 0.97 1.23 -7.79
CA PHE A 106 1.06 2.45 -6.98
C PHE A 106 2.52 2.84 -6.73
N SER A 107 3.36 1.88 -6.35
CA SER A 107 4.80 2.11 -6.18
C SER A 107 5.46 2.61 -7.45
N THR A 108 5.09 2.06 -8.61
CA THR A 108 5.60 2.50 -9.91
C THR A 108 5.24 3.97 -10.18
N TRP A 109 3.97 4.35 -9.98
CA TRP A 109 3.53 5.72 -10.20
C TRP A 109 4.07 6.71 -9.18
N MET A 110 4.23 6.28 -7.92
CA MET A 110 4.89 7.09 -6.89
C MET A 110 6.39 7.30 -7.21
N ALA A 111 7.08 6.26 -7.65
CA ALA A 111 8.48 6.37 -8.07
C ALA A 111 8.65 7.30 -9.29
N TRP A 112 7.74 7.20 -10.26
CA TRP A 112 7.71 8.14 -11.39
C TRP A 112 7.47 9.57 -10.92
N ALA A 113 6.49 9.80 -10.05
CA ALA A 113 6.19 11.14 -9.51
C ALA A 113 7.38 11.69 -8.70
N LEU A 114 8.01 10.85 -7.87
CA LEU A 114 9.22 11.20 -7.12
C LEU A 114 10.35 11.63 -8.06
N HIS A 115 10.58 10.87 -9.13
CA HIS A 115 11.60 11.22 -10.13
C HIS A 115 11.28 12.54 -10.83
N ARG A 116 10.01 12.83 -11.12
CA ARG A 116 9.59 14.04 -11.82
C ARG A 116 9.58 15.29 -10.94
N THR A 117 9.27 15.16 -9.68
CA THR A 117 9.07 16.29 -8.77
C THR A 117 10.17 16.47 -7.74
N GLY A 118 10.94 15.41 -7.46
CA GLY A 118 11.91 15.38 -6.36
C GLY A 118 11.25 15.54 -4.98
N ALA A 119 9.93 15.35 -4.83
CA ALA A 119 9.21 15.56 -3.57
C ALA A 119 9.57 14.48 -2.54
N PRO A 120 10.37 14.80 -1.49
CA PRO A 120 10.85 13.78 -0.55
C PRO A 120 9.74 13.14 0.27
N LEU A 121 8.60 13.81 0.42
CA LEU A 121 7.41 13.26 1.05
C LEU A 121 6.98 11.91 0.44
N LEU A 122 7.18 11.71 -0.87
CA LEU A 122 6.76 10.49 -1.55
C LEU A 122 7.46 9.23 -1.02
N TRP A 123 8.63 9.34 -0.41
CA TRP A 123 9.28 8.20 0.24
C TRP A 123 8.46 7.63 1.39
N LEU A 124 7.72 8.48 2.10
CA LEU A 124 6.86 8.08 3.22
C LEU A 124 5.75 7.11 2.78
N PHE A 125 5.29 7.23 1.54
CA PHE A 125 4.27 6.36 0.96
C PHE A 125 4.88 5.23 0.12
N LEU A 126 5.88 5.53 -0.70
CA LEU A 126 6.50 4.57 -1.61
C LEU A 126 7.10 3.37 -0.86
N VAL A 127 7.83 3.60 0.23
CA VAL A 127 8.49 2.52 0.98
C VAL A 127 7.49 1.55 1.59
N PRO A 128 6.45 1.98 2.33
CA PRO A 128 5.42 1.08 2.84
C PRO A 128 4.63 0.38 1.73
N GLU A 129 4.26 1.08 0.64
CA GLU A 129 3.54 0.48 -0.47
C GLU A 129 4.32 -0.67 -1.11
N PHE A 130 5.60 -0.42 -1.41
CA PHE A 130 6.47 -1.46 -1.96
C PHE A 130 6.66 -2.63 -0.98
N ALA A 131 6.89 -2.34 0.29
CA ALA A 131 7.07 -3.38 1.32
C ALA A 131 5.82 -4.26 1.45
N TRP A 132 4.62 -3.67 1.52
CA TRP A 132 3.37 -4.42 1.54
C TRP A 132 3.17 -5.25 0.27
N GLY A 133 3.49 -4.69 -0.90
CA GLY A 133 3.46 -5.41 -2.17
C GLY A 133 4.32 -6.67 -2.12
N VAL A 134 5.57 -6.57 -1.67
CA VAL A 134 6.49 -7.71 -1.52
C VAL A 134 5.94 -8.74 -0.55
N VAL A 135 5.47 -8.32 0.64
CA VAL A 135 4.94 -9.22 1.67
C VAL A 135 3.72 -9.99 1.17
N GLN A 136 2.85 -9.35 0.39
CA GLN A 136 1.66 -10.01 -0.17
C GLN A 136 1.98 -11.01 -1.30
N TRP A 137 3.17 -10.93 -1.90
CA TRP A 137 3.66 -11.91 -2.87
C TRP A 137 4.53 -13.00 -2.24
N TRP A 138 4.76 -12.96 -0.93
CA TRP A 138 5.52 -14.00 -0.24
C TRP A 138 4.85 -15.37 -0.38
N ARG A 139 5.67 -16.41 -0.32
CA ARG A 139 5.18 -17.80 -0.46
C ARG A 139 4.24 -18.14 0.70
N VAL A 140 3.15 -18.82 0.38
CA VAL A 140 2.20 -19.34 1.36
C VAL A 140 2.16 -20.85 1.20
N ASP A 141 2.24 -21.58 2.31
CA ASP A 141 2.10 -23.03 2.30
C ASP A 141 0.71 -23.42 1.80
N ARG A 142 0.66 -24.36 0.89
CA ARG A 142 -0.61 -25.02 0.56
C ARG A 142 -0.98 -25.85 1.80
N ALA A 143 -2.14 -25.58 2.40
CA ALA A 143 -2.69 -26.49 3.40
C ALA A 143 -2.79 -27.87 2.73
N ALA A 144 -2.13 -28.86 3.35
CA ALA A 144 -2.21 -30.24 2.95
C ALA A 144 -3.62 -30.78 3.20
#